data_f4cd41c93aa6531662facafe03487abd
#
_entry.id   f4cd41c93aa6531662facafe03487abd
#
_cell.length_a   1.000
_cell.length_b   1.000
_cell.length_c   1.000
_cell.angle_alpha   90.00
_cell.angle_beta   90.00
_cell.angle_gamma   90.00
#
_symmetry.space_group_name_H-M   'P 1'
#
loop_
_entity.id
_entity.type
_entity.pdbx_description
1 polymer ?
#
loop_
_entity_poly.entity_id
_entity_poly.type
_entity_poly.pdbx_seq_one_letter_code
_entity_poly.pdbx_strand_id
1 'polypeptide(L)'
;MHISRLHMQAKSTDISAGIQVNKETLKKPALKHLSTSQEVWDQNLEFQSIMFEDIAAATNSFHDTNVLGKGGFGKVYKGVLEDGKEVAVKRLSKGSDQGIKHFRNEVVLIAKLQHKNLVRLLKCCIHEDEKLLIYEYLPNKSLDQFLFDIARKFMLDWPKRFNIIKGVARGLMYLHQDSRTTIIHRDLKPSNILLDVEMNPKISDFGMARIFGGNEQQESTRRVVGTYGYMSPEYAMEGIFSVKSDTYSFGILLLEIVSGLKISSPHHLVMDFSNLISFAWNLWADGKVEDFVDPAVTESYSLDEVSKCIHVGLLCVQDSSGARPHMSSVVSMLDSEAMPRAAPRQPMYFAQINYETSDATEDLENSANGVSLTALEGR
;
A
#
# COMPACT_ATOMS: atom_id res chain seq x y z
N MET A 1 75.09 -5.88 21.51
CA MET A 1 75.27 -5.82 22.99
C MET A 1 73.90 -6.15 23.56
N HIS A 2 73.69 -7.41 23.95
CA HIS A 2 73.74 -7.93 25.32
C HIS A 2 72.76 -7.21 26.25
N ILE A 3 71.84 -7.77 26.93
CA ILE A 3 71.61 -8.95 27.82
C ILE A 3 70.36 -8.52 28.61
N SER A 4 69.42 -9.18 29.19
CA SER A 4 69.14 -10.54 29.59
C SER A 4 67.76 -10.62 30.20
N ARG A 5 67.22 -11.80 30.16
CA ARG A 5 66.06 -12.34 30.91
C ARG A 5 66.14 -12.07 32.41
N LEU A 6 64.94 -11.93 33.04
CA LEU A 6 64.71 -12.52 34.35
C LEU A 6 63.23 -12.90 34.53
N HIS A 7 63.05 -14.19 34.80
CA HIS A 7 61.82 -14.81 35.28
C HIS A 7 61.61 -14.48 36.75
N MET A 8 60.35 -14.25 37.15
CA MET A 8 59.91 -14.61 38.50
C MET A 8 58.49 -15.13 38.52
N GLN A 9 58.35 -16.39 38.94
CA GLN A 9 57.12 -17.03 39.39
C GLN A 9 56.76 -16.52 40.80
N ALA A 10 55.48 -16.31 41.07
CA ALA A 10 54.94 -16.45 42.44
C ALA A 10 53.43 -16.79 42.33
N LYS A 11 53.10 -18.00 42.57
CA LYS A 11 52.19 -18.67 43.49
C LYS A 11 50.82 -18.05 43.73
N SER A 12 49.85 -18.94 43.42
CA SER A 12 48.43 -19.00 43.78
C SER A 12 48.12 -18.68 45.26
N THR A 13 46.98 -18.05 45.47
CA THR A 13 46.08 -18.32 46.58
C THR A 13 44.62 -18.13 46.14
N ASP A 14 43.87 -19.23 46.24
CA ASP A 14 42.41 -19.30 46.11
C ASP A 14 41.70 -18.45 47.16
N ILE A 15 40.70 -17.69 46.75
CA ILE A 15 39.51 -17.43 47.56
C ILE A 15 38.29 -17.47 46.66
N SER A 16 37.56 -18.58 46.76
CA SER A 16 36.22 -18.76 46.23
C SER A 16 35.21 -17.91 47.02
N ALA A 17 34.49 -17.04 46.34
CA ALA A 17 33.19 -16.55 46.80
C ALA A 17 32.27 -16.53 45.58
N GLY A 18 31.34 -17.44 45.54
CA GLY A 18 30.36 -17.57 44.47
C GLY A 18 29.38 -16.42 44.39
N ILE A 19 29.24 -15.91 43.19
CA ILE A 19 28.01 -15.26 42.77
C ILE A 19 27.56 -16.03 41.55
N GLN A 20 26.58 -16.93 41.75
CA GLN A 20 25.80 -17.54 40.68
C GLN A 20 24.92 -16.46 40.07
N VAL A 21 25.35 -15.90 38.94
CA VAL A 21 24.44 -15.17 38.05
C VAL A 21 23.68 -16.24 37.26
N ASN A 22 22.45 -16.43 37.61
CA ASN A 22 21.49 -17.22 36.83
C ASN A 22 21.41 -16.62 35.42
N LYS A 23 22.07 -17.26 34.46
CA LYS A 23 21.74 -17.13 33.05
C LYS A 23 20.42 -17.86 32.83
N GLU A 24 19.30 -17.19 33.07
CA GLU A 24 18.05 -17.58 32.47
C GLU A 24 18.20 -17.37 30.95
N THR A 25 18.42 -18.49 30.30
CA THR A 25 18.38 -18.63 28.84
C THR A 25 16.97 -18.27 28.40
N LEU A 26 16.81 -17.05 27.88
CA LEU A 26 15.64 -16.70 27.08
C LEU A 26 15.48 -17.73 25.98
N LYS A 27 14.56 -18.66 26.18
CA LYS A 27 14.16 -19.64 25.16
C LYS A 27 13.53 -18.85 24.01
N LYS A 28 14.29 -18.73 22.91
CA LYS A 28 13.73 -18.32 21.61
C LYS A 28 12.58 -19.26 21.29
N PRO A 29 11.37 -18.73 21.01
CA PRO A 29 10.26 -19.58 20.59
C PRO A 29 10.65 -20.31 19.31
N ALA A 30 10.43 -21.62 19.30
CA ALA A 30 10.86 -22.53 18.26
C ALA A 30 10.07 -22.31 16.96
N LEU A 31 10.70 -21.68 15.98
CA LEU A 31 10.27 -21.63 14.58
C LEU A 31 10.54 -23.00 13.90
N LYS A 32 9.89 -24.08 14.32
CA LYS A 32 10.29 -25.43 13.92
C LYS A 32 9.54 -26.07 12.75
N HIS A 33 8.66 -25.40 12.02
CA HIS A 33 7.95 -26.02 10.88
C HIS A 33 7.79 -25.14 9.64
N LEU A 34 8.89 -24.64 9.07
CA LEU A 34 8.90 -24.14 7.68
C LEU A 34 10.22 -24.55 7.01
N SER A 35 10.26 -25.79 6.53
CA SER A 35 11.40 -26.32 5.78
C SER A 35 11.62 -25.56 4.48
N THR A 36 12.89 -25.30 4.18
CA THR A 36 13.54 -24.88 2.91
C THR A 36 13.61 -23.41 2.52
N SER A 37 13.21 -22.46 3.36
CA SER A 37 13.57 -21.05 3.17
C SER A 37 13.93 -20.33 4.48
N GLN A 38 14.29 -21.11 5.49
CA GLN A 38 14.52 -20.66 6.87
C GLN A 38 15.78 -19.80 7.04
N GLU A 39 16.81 -20.05 6.20
CA GLU A 39 18.11 -19.36 6.32
C GLU A 39 18.07 -17.88 5.92
N VAL A 40 17.10 -17.47 5.10
CA VAL A 40 16.91 -16.05 4.70
C VAL A 40 16.18 -15.25 5.78
N TRP A 41 15.41 -15.93 6.66
CA TRP A 41 14.68 -15.29 7.74
C TRP A 41 15.56 -14.93 8.95
N ASP A 42 16.59 -15.74 9.22
CA ASP A 42 17.41 -15.60 10.45
C ASP A 42 18.56 -14.58 10.32
N GLN A 43 18.97 -14.21 9.12
CA GLN A 43 20.20 -13.41 8.94
C GLN A 43 19.98 -11.91 8.70
N ASN A 44 18.76 -11.41 8.44
CA ASN A 44 18.56 -10.02 8.02
C ASN A 44 17.39 -9.26 8.65
N LEU A 45 16.63 -9.85 9.56
CA LEU A 45 15.50 -9.19 10.21
C LEU A 45 15.82 -8.97 11.69
N GLU A 46 16.38 -7.82 12.03
CA GLU A 46 16.30 -7.22 13.37
C GLU A 46 14.84 -6.85 13.72
N PHE A 47 13.90 -7.73 13.34
CA PHE A 47 12.51 -7.57 13.70
C PHE A 47 12.33 -8.05 15.14
N GLN A 48 11.95 -7.13 16.02
CA GLN A 48 11.50 -7.54 17.35
C GLN A 48 10.23 -8.38 17.19
N SER A 49 10.36 -9.69 17.34
CA SER A 49 9.19 -10.56 17.51
C SER A 49 8.47 -10.16 18.79
N ILE A 50 7.15 -10.34 18.82
CA ILE A 50 6.33 -10.11 19.99
C ILE A 50 5.58 -11.42 20.31
N MET A 51 5.33 -11.68 21.59
CA MET A 51 4.60 -12.87 22.01
C MET A 51 3.12 -12.76 21.67
N PHE A 52 2.50 -13.89 21.36
CA PHE A 52 1.07 -13.92 21.02
C PHE A 52 0.20 -13.45 22.19
N GLU A 53 0.56 -13.84 23.42
CA GLU A 53 -0.11 -13.47 24.66
C GLU A 53 -0.16 -11.95 24.86
N ASP A 54 0.94 -11.25 24.56
CA ASP A 54 1.03 -9.79 24.66
C ASP A 54 0.06 -9.13 23.67
N ILE A 55 -0.01 -9.66 22.44
CA ILE A 55 -0.95 -9.14 21.44
C ILE A 55 -2.39 -9.50 21.76
N ALA A 56 -2.65 -10.69 22.27
CA ALA A 56 -3.98 -11.06 22.73
C ALA A 56 -4.44 -10.14 23.87
N ALA A 57 -3.58 -9.84 24.83
CA ALA A 57 -3.86 -8.88 25.90
C ALA A 57 -4.08 -7.47 25.35
N ALA A 58 -3.19 -6.98 24.47
CA ALA A 58 -3.27 -5.66 23.85
C ALA A 58 -4.57 -5.44 23.08
N THR A 59 -5.14 -6.48 22.47
CA THR A 59 -6.36 -6.43 21.65
C THR A 59 -7.61 -6.88 22.39
N ASN A 60 -7.54 -7.12 23.72
CA ASN A 60 -8.59 -7.74 24.51
C ASN A 60 -9.07 -9.06 23.89
N SER A 61 -8.13 -9.98 23.65
CA SER A 61 -8.34 -11.28 23.00
C SER A 61 -9.01 -11.16 21.63
N PHE A 62 -8.60 -10.15 20.85
CA PHE A 62 -9.18 -9.85 19.51
C PHE A 62 -10.69 -9.60 19.57
N HIS A 63 -11.14 -8.89 20.60
CA HIS A 63 -12.54 -8.58 20.78
C HIS A 63 -13.10 -7.73 19.65
N ASP A 64 -14.34 -7.99 19.23
CA ASP A 64 -14.95 -7.33 18.06
C ASP A 64 -15.13 -5.80 18.23
N THR A 65 -15.20 -5.28 19.48
CA THR A 65 -15.22 -3.84 19.74
C THR A 65 -13.95 -3.11 19.30
N ASN A 66 -12.83 -3.85 19.18
CA ASN A 66 -11.54 -3.33 18.77
C ASN A 66 -11.31 -3.47 17.27
N VAL A 67 -12.27 -3.97 16.49
CA VAL A 67 -12.14 -4.10 15.05
C VAL A 67 -12.08 -2.73 14.39
N LEU A 68 -10.98 -2.44 13.69
CA LEU A 68 -10.78 -1.24 12.88
C LEU A 68 -11.29 -1.43 11.45
N GLY A 69 -11.18 -2.67 10.93
CA GLY A 69 -11.62 -3.01 9.58
C GLY A 69 -11.53 -4.52 9.33
N LYS A 70 -12.24 -4.96 8.27
CA LYS A 70 -12.24 -6.34 7.78
C LYS A 70 -11.96 -6.31 6.28
N GLY A 71 -10.96 -7.05 5.82
CA GLY A 71 -10.62 -7.18 4.41
C GLY A 71 -10.53 -8.64 3.98
N GLY A 72 -10.27 -8.90 2.70
CA GLY A 72 -10.12 -10.25 2.17
C GLY A 72 -9.00 -11.08 2.81
N PHE A 73 -8.03 -10.43 3.43
CA PHE A 73 -6.86 -11.08 4.04
C PHE A 73 -6.95 -11.22 5.57
N GLY A 74 -8.02 -10.73 6.19
CA GLY A 74 -8.22 -10.83 7.64
C GLY A 74 -8.85 -9.60 8.27
N LYS A 75 -8.93 -9.62 9.61
CA LYS A 75 -9.41 -8.50 10.43
C LYS A 75 -8.24 -7.69 10.96
N VAL A 76 -8.42 -6.37 11.08
CA VAL A 76 -7.48 -5.46 11.74
C VAL A 76 -8.10 -4.98 13.05
N TYR A 77 -7.33 -5.06 14.13
CA TYR A 77 -7.77 -4.68 15.48
C TYR A 77 -6.93 -3.53 16.01
N LYS A 78 -7.56 -2.63 16.75
CA LYS A 78 -6.83 -1.69 17.61
C LYS A 78 -6.29 -2.45 18.80
N GLY A 79 -5.02 -2.19 19.15
CA GLY A 79 -4.39 -2.70 20.35
C GLY A 79 -3.68 -1.60 21.12
N VAL A 80 -3.47 -1.80 22.41
CA VAL A 80 -2.63 -0.95 23.26
C VAL A 80 -1.60 -1.86 23.93
N LEU A 81 -0.32 -1.67 23.57
CA LEU A 81 0.78 -2.45 24.15
C LEU A 81 1.00 -2.06 25.61
N GLU A 82 1.76 -2.87 26.33
CA GLU A 82 2.05 -2.66 27.77
C GLU A 82 2.71 -1.30 28.05
N ASP A 83 3.51 -0.79 27.10
CA ASP A 83 4.12 0.54 27.16
C ASP A 83 3.14 1.70 26.85
N GLY A 84 1.86 1.41 26.69
CA GLY A 84 0.80 2.38 26.36
C GLY A 84 0.74 2.76 24.88
N LYS A 85 1.57 2.19 24.03
CA LYS A 85 1.60 2.49 22.60
C LYS A 85 0.39 1.88 21.88
N GLU A 86 -0.36 2.72 21.17
CA GLU A 86 -1.43 2.29 20.28
C GLU A 86 -0.88 1.65 19.02
N VAL A 87 -1.47 0.51 18.61
CA VAL A 87 -1.07 -0.27 17.44
C VAL A 87 -2.28 -0.74 16.65
N ALA A 88 -2.07 -1.04 15.36
CA ALA A 88 -3.04 -1.74 14.53
C ALA A 88 -2.52 -3.16 14.27
N VAL A 89 -3.31 -4.17 14.65
CA VAL A 89 -2.96 -5.58 14.56
C VAL A 89 -3.76 -6.24 13.45
N LYS A 90 -3.10 -6.56 12.32
CA LYS A 90 -3.71 -7.31 11.20
C LYS A 90 -3.56 -8.80 11.48
N ARG A 91 -4.68 -9.47 11.79
CA ARG A 91 -4.75 -10.91 12.00
C ARG A 91 -5.15 -11.58 10.70
N LEU A 92 -4.24 -12.32 10.08
CA LEU A 92 -4.47 -12.96 8.79
C LEU A 92 -5.39 -14.17 8.91
N SER A 93 -6.19 -14.42 7.88
CA SER A 93 -7.10 -15.57 7.83
C SER A 93 -6.31 -16.89 7.84
N LYS A 94 -6.74 -17.82 8.68
CA LYS A 94 -6.11 -19.15 8.83
C LYS A 94 -6.28 -19.99 7.55
N GLY A 95 -5.29 -20.82 7.28
CA GLY A 95 -5.41 -21.93 6.32
C GLY A 95 -5.35 -21.58 4.83
N SER A 96 -5.12 -20.31 4.44
CA SER A 96 -4.95 -19.97 3.03
C SER A 96 -3.47 -19.82 2.64
N ASP A 97 -3.04 -20.53 1.60
CA ASP A 97 -1.70 -20.34 1.01
C ASP A 97 -1.46 -18.86 0.61
N GLN A 98 -2.54 -18.17 0.26
CA GLN A 98 -2.50 -16.76 -0.07
C GLN A 98 -2.18 -15.89 1.16
N GLY A 99 -2.74 -16.20 2.33
CA GLY A 99 -2.43 -15.51 3.59
C GLY A 99 -0.96 -15.65 3.97
N ILE A 100 -0.37 -16.84 3.77
CA ILE A 100 1.08 -17.07 4.03
C ILE A 100 1.94 -16.24 3.09
N LYS A 101 1.59 -16.19 1.80
CA LYS A 101 2.30 -15.37 0.80
C LYS A 101 2.21 -13.88 1.11
N HIS A 102 1.01 -13.39 1.50
CA HIS A 102 0.81 -12.01 1.93
C HIS A 102 1.64 -11.65 3.15
N PHE A 103 1.58 -12.48 4.21
CA PHE A 103 2.39 -12.28 5.40
C PHE A 103 3.88 -12.18 5.07
N ARG A 104 4.40 -13.13 4.28
CA ARG A 104 5.80 -13.13 3.86
C ARG A 104 6.17 -11.87 3.09
N ASN A 105 5.36 -11.48 2.11
CA ASN A 105 5.58 -10.26 1.34
C ASN A 105 5.63 -9.03 2.25
N GLU A 106 4.65 -8.83 3.12
CA GLU A 106 4.60 -7.68 4.00
C GLU A 106 5.79 -7.63 4.96
N VAL A 107 6.19 -8.75 5.56
CA VAL A 107 7.35 -8.80 6.46
C VAL A 107 8.65 -8.50 5.71
N VAL A 108 8.87 -9.11 4.55
CA VAL A 108 10.13 -8.93 3.79
C VAL A 108 10.25 -7.53 3.21
N LEU A 109 9.14 -6.97 2.72
CA LEU A 109 9.15 -5.69 2.03
C LEU A 109 9.12 -4.53 3.02
N ILE A 110 8.08 -4.46 3.85
CA ILE A 110 7.81 -3.30 4.71
C ILE A 110 8.80 -3.16 5.85
N ALA A 111 9.36 -4.27 6.34
CA ALA A 111 10.35 -4.23 7.40
C ALA A 111 11.57 -3.35 7.09
N LYS A 112 11.92 -3.26 5.80
CA LYS A 112 13.09 -2.53 5.31
C LYS A 112 12.77 -1.13 4.80
N LEU A 113 11.47 -0.79 4.67
CA LEU A 113 11.03 0.47 4.11
C LEU A 113 10.74 1.49 5.23
N GLN A 114 11.36 2.66 5.13
CA GLN A 114 11.12 3.77 6.03
C GLN A 114 10.89 5.04 5.22
N HIS A 115 9.63 5.45 5.15
CA HIS A 115 9.25 6.69 4.50
C HIS A 115 8.01 7.28 5.19
N LYS A 116 7.92 8.62 5.28
CA LYS A 116 6.81 9.30 5.97
C LYS A 116 5.44 9.01 5.38
N ASN A 117 5.37 8.70 4.08
CA ASN A 117 4.14 8.38 3.37
C ASN A 117 3.93 6.86 3.16
N LEU A 118 4.60 6.01 3.95
CA LEU A 118 4.36 4.57 4.03
C LEU A 118 3.97 4.18 5.45
N VAL A 119 3.05 3.23 5.60
CA VAL A 119 2.69 2.68 6.92
C VAL A 119 3.86 1.87 7.46
N ARG A 120 4.20 2.10 8.74
CA ARG A 120 5.31 1.42 9.40
C ARG A 120 4.86 0.12 10.02
N LEU A 121 5.49 -0.99 9.64
CA LEU A 121 5.40 -2.25 10.36
C LEU A 121 6.32 -2.19 11.59
N LEU A 122 5.78 -2.43 12.77
CA LEU A 122 6.49 -2.34 14.04
C LEU A 122 7.04 -3.69 14.48
N LYS A 123 6.18 -4.71 14.42
CA LYS A 123 6.49 -6.08 14.88
C LYS A 123 5.68 -7.10 14.07
N CYS A 124 6.02 -8.37 14.19
CA CYS A 124 5.20 -9.48 13.71
C CYS A 124 5.17 -10.61 14.73
N CYS A 125 4.13 -11.44 14.66
CA CYS A 125 4.00 -12.63 15.50
C CYS A 125 3.59 -13.82 14.64
N ILE A 126 4.26 -14.94 14.84
CA ILE A 126 3.86 -16.26 14.33
C ILE A 126 3.69 -17.16 15.54
N HIS A 127 2.49 -17.63 15.77
CA HIS A 127 2.18 -18.53 16.86
C HIS A 127 1.23 -19.62 16.34
N GLU A 128 1.69 -20.85 16.30
CA GLU A 128 0.98 -21.96 15.64
C GLU A 128 0.50 -21.58 14.22
N ASP A 129 -0.82 -21.58 13.99
CA ASP A 129 -1.43 -21.18 12.70
C ASP A 129 -1.70 -19.66 12.60
N GLU A 130 -1.52 -18.92 13.70
CA GLU A 130 -1.75 -17.48 13.73
C GLU A 130 -0.60 -16.71 13.11
N LYS A 131 -0.93 -15.72 12.29
CA LYS A 131 0.02 -14.80 11.68
C LYS A 131 -0.48 -13.38 11.88
N LEU A 132 0.27 -12.61 12.64
CA LEU A 132 -0.09 -11.25 13.04
C LEU A 132 0.97 -10.26 12.57
N LEU A 133 0.50 -9.15 12.01
CA LEU A 133 1.32 -8.02 11.62
C LEU A 133 0.92 -6.83 12.47
N ILE A 134 1.88 -6.20 13.13
CA ILE A 134 1.66 -5.11 14.07
C ILE A 134 2.19 -3.81 13.48
N TYR A 135 1.30 -2.89 13.15
CA TYR A 135 1.59 -1.61 12.53
C TYR A 135 1.42 -0.44 13.50
N GLU A 136 1.95 0.71 13.11
CA GLU A 136 1.56 1.97 13.73
C GLU A 136 0.05 2.17 13.61
N TYR A 137 -0.57 2.71 14.67
CA TYR A 137 -1.99 3.04 14.64
C TYR A 137 -2.22 4.39 13.97
N LEU A 138 -3.15 4.43 13.01
CA LEU A 138 -3.52 5.63 12.28
C LEU A 138 -4.99 5.95 12.56
N PRO A 139 -5.29 7.01 13.34
CA PRO A 139 -6.62 7.24 13.90
C PRO A 139 -7.66 7.63 12.86
N ASN A 140 -7.23 8.26 11.75
CA ASN A 140 -8.14 8.72 10.72
C ASN A 140 -8.48 7.66 9.67
N LYS A 141 -8.13 6.36 9.93
CA LYS A 141 -8.48 5.25 9.02
C LYS A 141 -7.99 5.48 7.58
N SER A 142 -8.80 5.06 6.60
CA SER A 142 -8.47 5.14 5.18
C SER A 142 -9.19 6.29 4.48
N LEU A 143 -8.59 6.76 3.39
CA LEU A 143 -9.06 7.89 2.58
C LEU A 143 -10.48 7.70 2.04
N ASP A 144 -10.86 6.47 1.65
CA ASP A 144 -12.20 6.15 1.15
C ASP A 144 -13.31 6.46 2.16
N GLN A 145 -13.01 6.33 3.47
CA GLN A 145 -13.94 6.61 4.57
C GLN A 145 -14.29 8.10 4.70
N PHE A 146 -13.52 8.98 4.06
CA PHE A 146 -13.80 10.41 3.98
C PHE A 146 -14.28 10.79 2.59
N LEU A 147 -13.52 10.38 1.57
CA LEU A 147 -13.71 10.85 0.20
C LEU A 147 -15.10 10.52 -0.36
N PHE A 148 -15.63 9.32 -0.04
CA PHE A 148 -16.90 8.81 -0.56
C PHE A 148 -18.04 8.84 0.47
N ASP A 149 -17.78 9.30 1.68
CA ASP A 149 -18.80 9.47 2.71
C ASP A 149 -19.41 10.89 2.64
N ILE A 150 -20.71 10.98 2.41
CA ILE A 150 -21.43 12.27 2.23
C ILE A 150 -21.27 13.19 3.44
N ALA A 151 -21.21 12.64 4.67
CA ALA A 151 -21.07 13.42 5.89
C ALA A 151 -19.63 13.85 6.18
N ARG A 152 -18.64 13.10 5.70
CA ARG A 152 -17.22 13.29 6.03
C ARG A 152 -16.39 13.95 4.93
N LYS A 153 -16.83 13.93 3.68
CA LYS A 153 -16.06 14.48 2.55
C LYS A 153 -15.69 15.95 2.71
N PHE A 154 -16.51 16.73 3.43
CA PHE A 154 -16.26 18.14 3.77
C PHE A 154 -15.09 18.34 4.75
N MET A 155 -14.65 17.29 5.46
CA MET A 155 -13.45 17.33 6.30
C MET A 155 -12.15 17.35 5.48
N LEU A 156 -12.24 16.95 4.21
CA LEU A 156 -11.15 16.98 3.23
C LEU A 156 -11.33 18.19 2.32
N ASP A 157 -10.95 19.37 2.80
CA ASP A 157 -10.81 20.59 1.99
C ASP A 157 -9.70 20.40 0.92
N TRP A 158 -9.60 21.32 -0.04
CA TRP A 158 -8.66 21.22 -1.14
C TRP A 158 -7.19 21.15 -0.66
N PRO A 159 -6.71 21.99 0.26
CA PRO A 159 -5.34 21.88 0.75
C PRO A 159 -4.98 20.49 1.31
N LYS A 160 -5.89 19.84 2.04
CA LYS A 160 -5.68 18.46 2.51
C LYS A 160 -5.66 17.47 1.37
N ARG A 161 -6.61 17.56 0.41
CA ARG A 161 -6.62 16.68 -0.78
C ARG A 161 -5.34 16.81 -1.58
N PHE A 162 -4.87 18.03 -1.81
CA PHE A 162 -3.64 18.27 -2.54
C PHE A 162 -2.40 17.74 -1.79
N ASN A 163 -2.36 17.91 -0.45
CA ASN A 163 -1.32 17.29 0.38
C ASN A 163 -1.35 15.76 0.30
N ILE A 164 -2.54 15.14 0.30
CA ILE A 164 -2.72 13.69 0.13
C ILE A 164 -2.18 13.26 -1.23
N ILE A 165 -2.57 13.90 -2.33
CA ILE A 165 -2.07 13.61 -3.68
C ILE A 165 -0.54 13.64 -3.70
N LYS A 166 0.07 14.72 -3.22
CA LYS A 166 1.55 14.87 -3.20
C LYS A 166 2.23 13.85 -2.30
N GLY A 167 1.64 13.55 -1.15
CA GLY A 167 2.19 12.56 -0.23
C GLY A 167 2.18 11.15 -0.81
N VAL A 168 1.07 10.73 -1.45
CA VAL A 168 0.99 9.43 -2.14
C VAL A 168 1.99 9.37 -3.29
N ALA A 169 2.09 10.43 -4.12
CA ALA A 169 3.06 10.48 -5.21
C ALA A 169 4.51 10.28 -4.72
N ARG A 170 4.89 10.94 -3.62
CA ARG A 170 6.23 10.80 -2.99
C ARG A 170 6.45 9.41 -2.40
N GLY A 171 5.44 8.84 -1.73
CA GLY A 171 5.50 7.47 -1.24
C GLY A 171 5.71 6.45 -2.36
N LEU A 172 5.00 6.61 -3.46
CA LEU A 172 5.11 5.74 -4.63
C LEU A 172 6.45 5.93 -5.37
N MET A 173 6.92 7.17 -5.50
CA MET A 173 8.25 7.47 -6.04
C MET A 173 9.35 6.77 -5.22
N TYR A 174 9.26 6.84 -3.89
CA TYR A 174 10.20 6.15 -3.01
C TYR A 174 10.22 4.63 -3.26
N LEU A 175 9.07 3.99 -3.42
CA LEU A 175 8.97 2.56 -3.72
C LEU A 175 9.61 2.21 -5.07
N HIS A 176 9.42 3.06 -6.08
CA HIS A 176 9.87 2.81 -7.44
C HIS A 176 11.36 3.10 -7.68
N GLN A 177 11.94 4.08 -6.97
CA GLN A 177 13.25 4.63 -7.32
C GLN A 177 14.21 4.77 -6.13
N ASP A 178 13.72 5.25 -4.98
CA ASP A 178 14.59 5.65 -3.87
C ASP A 178 14.82 4.52 -2.86
N SER A 179 14.01 3.46 -2.92
CA SER A 179 14.23 2.24 -2.13
C SER A 179 15.39 1.42 -2.73
N ARG A 180 16.02 0.58 -1.91
CA ARG A 180 17.18 -0.24 -2.35
C ARG A 180 16.86 -1.18 -3.52
N THR A 181 15.59 -1.49 -3.71
CA THR A 181 15.07 -2.37 -4.76
C THR A 181 13.76 -1.77 -5.28
N THR A 182 13.52 -1.85 -6.59
CA THR A 182 12.26 -1.39 -7.17
C THR A 182 11.11 -2.25 -6.66
N ILE A 183 10.09 -1.59 -6.08
CA ILE A 183 8.92 -2.26 -5.51
C ILE A 183 7.67 -1.77 -6.23
N ILE A 184 6.89 -2.71 -6.75
CA ILE A 184 5.59 -2.45 -7.39
C ILE A 184 4.49 -2.82 -6.40
N HIS A 185 3.60 -1.89 -6.07
CA HIS A 185 2.56 -2.07 -5.06
C HIS A 185 1.41 -2.98 -5.53
N ARG A 186 0.92 -2.76 -6.75
CA ARG A 186 -0.12 -3.54 -7.45
C ARG A 186 -1.55 -3.44 -6.91
N ASP A 187 -1.78 -2.73 -5.81
CA ASP A 187 -3.14 -2.52 -5.25
C ASP A 187 -3.30 -1.10 -4.67
N LEU A 188 -2.86 -0.09 -5.40
CA LEU A 188 -3.03 1.31 -5.00
C LEU A 188 -4.48 1.74 -5.22
N LYS A 189 -5.15 2.15 -4.13
CA LYS A 189 -6.56 2.59 -4.11
C LYS A 189 -6.85 3.38 -2.84
N PRO A 190 -7.96 4.13 -2.74
CA PRO A 190 -8.27 4.95 -1.57
C PRO A 190 -8.34 4.20 -0.24
N SER A 191 -8.82 2.95 -0.23
CA SER A 191 -8.88 2.15 1.01
C SER A 191 -7.51 1.67 1.52
N ASN A 192 -6.47 1.74 0.68
CA ASN A 192 -5.09 1.43 1.04
C ASN A 192 -4.25 2.70 1.32
N ILE A 193 -4.87 3.89 1.33
CA ILE A 193 -4.25 5.13 1.77
C ILE A 193 -4.79 5.45 3.16
N LEU A 194 -3.98 5.24 4.19
CA LEU A 194 -4.34 5.56 5.57
C LEU A 194 -3.93 6.99 5.90
N LEU A 195 -4.65 7.61 6.84
CA LEU A 195 -4.43 9.00 7.24
C LEU A 195 -3.97 9.05 8.70
N ASP A 196 -2.86 9.75 8.95
CA ASP A 196 -2.38 10.00 10.30
C ASP A 196 -3.20 11.08 11.02
N VAL A 197 -2.80 11.46 12.24
CA VAL A 197 -3.52 12.43 13.06
C VAL A 197 -3.61 13.81 12.39
N GLU A 198 -2.61 14.20 11.58
CA GLU A 198 -2.58 15.44 10.81
C GLU A 198 -3.20 15.31 9.41
N MET A 199 -3.84 14.19 9.08
CA MET A 199 -4.38 13.87 7.75
C MET A 199 -3.32 13.69 6.66
N ASN A 200 -2.06 13.39 7.03
CA ASN A 200 -1.05 13.04 6.05
C ASN A 200 -1.27 11.60 5.55
N PRO A 201 -1.06 11.33 4.25
CA PRO A 201 -1.30 10.02 3.68
C PRO A 201 -0.14 9.06 3.94
N LYS A 202 -0.48 7.79 4.17
CA LYS A 202 0.45 6.68 4.27
C LYS A 202 -0.08 5.50 3.44
N ILE A 203 0.70 5.06 2.45
CA ILE A 203 0.40 3.88 1.64
C ILE A 203 0.52 2.63 2.51
N SER A 204 -0.47 1.74 2.44
CA SER A 204 -0.58 0.51 3.24
C SER A 204 -0.88 -0.71 2.38
N ASP A 205 -0.86 -1.89 2.98
CA ASP A 205 -1.21 -3.20 2.39
C ASP A 205 -0.28 -3.64 1.25
N PHE A 206 0.94 -4.03 1.61
CA PHE A 206 1.97 -4.52 0.69
C PHE A 206 1.88 -6.05 0.42
N GLY A 207 0.81 -6.69 0.83
CA GLY A 207 0.64 -8.15 0.67
C GLY A 207 0.72 -8.62 -0.78
N MET A 208 0.35 -7.77 -1.74
CA MET A 208 0.42 -8.05 -3.18
C MET A 208 1.65 -7.46 -3.87
N ALA A 209 2.47 -6.69 -3.16
CA ALA A 209 3.63 -6.03 -3.74
C ALA A 209 4.70 -7.03 -4.27
N ARG A 210 5.52 -6.55 -5.22
CA ARG A 210 6.61 -7.33 -5.80
C ARG A 210 7.90 -6.52 -5.82
N ILE A 211 9.01 -7.23 -5.54
CA ILE A 211 10.36 -6.68 -5.70
C ILE A 211 10.84 -7.05 -7.10
N PHE A 212 11.34 -6.07 -7.84
CA PHE A 212 12.11 -6.31 -9.04
C PHE A 212 13.59 -6.45 -8.70
N GLY A 213 14.21 -7.54 -9.20
CA GLY A 213 15.63 -7.80 -9.07
C GLY A 213 16.38 -7.40 -10.33
N GLY A 214 17.42 -6.58 -10.19
CA GLY A 214 18.31 -6.26 -11.31
C GLY A 214 17.75 -5.22 -12.30
N ASN A 215 18.04 -5.42 -13.59
CA ASN A 215 17.71 -4.48 -14.68
C ASN A 215 16.31 -4.71 -15.30
N GLU A 216 15.45 -5.50 -14.69
CA GLU A 216 14.12 -5.79 -15.20
C GLU A 216 13.22 -4.56 -15.03
N GLN A 217 12.61 -4.12 -16.13
CA GLN A 217 11.68 -2.97 -16.13
C GLN A 217 10.22 -3.39 -16.04
N GLN A 218 9.92 -4.66 -16.35
CA GLN A 218 8.59 -5.25 -16.31
C GLN A 218 8.67 -6.75 -16.05
N GLU A 219 7.62 -7.32 -15.46
CA GLU A 219 7.47 -8.74 -15.21
C GLU A 219 6.06 -9.19 -15.61
N SER A 220 5.89 -10.47 -15.93
CA SER A 220 4.59 -11.03 -16.25
C SER A 220 4.16 -12.04 -15.20
N THR A 221 2.85 -12.12 -14.95
CA THR A 221 2.25 -13.08 -14.03
C THR A 221 1.04 -13.76 -14.68
N ARG A 222 0.93 -15.08 -14.47
CA ARG A 222 -0.27 -15.83 -14.89
C ARG A 222 -1.46 -15.57 -13.96
N ARG A 223 -1.23 -15.06 -12.75
CA ARG A 223 -2.27 -14.75 -11.78
C ARG A 223 -2.35 -13.24 -11.59
N VAL A 224 -3.30 -12.61 -12.24
CA VAL A 224 -3.65 -11.21 -12.05
C VAL A 224 -4.38 -11.08 -10.71
N VAL A 225 -3.91 -10.19 -9.84
CA VAL A 225 -4.48 -9.89 -8.53
C VAL A 225 -4.48 -8.39 -8.31
N GLY A 226 -5.51 -7.87 -7.65
CA GLY A 226 -5.67 -6.43 -7.37
C GLY A 226 -7.15 -6.05 -7.40
N THR A 227 -7.42 -4.76 -7.48
CA THR A 227 -8.77 -4.21 -7.46
C THR A 227 -9.16 -3.74 -8.86
N TYR A 228 -10.24 -4.32 -9.41
CA TYR A 228 -10.77 -3.91 -10.71
C TYR A 228 -11.07 -2.40 -10.73
N GLY A 229 -10.81 -1.75 -11.86
CA GLY A 229 -10.93 -0.30 -12.02
C GLY A 229 -9.62 0.47 -11.76
N TYR A 230 -8.72 -0.08 -10.92
CA TYR A 230 -7.40 0.53 -10.67
C TYR A 230 -6.27 -0.16 -11.42
N MET A 231 -6.51 -1.34 -11.99
CA MET A 231 -5.52 -2.07 -12.78
C MET A 231 -5.28 -1.39 -14.12
N SER A 232 -4.02 -1.28 -14.52
CA SER A 232 -3.67 -0.83 -15.87
C SER A 232 -4.08 -1.85 -16.93
N PRO A 233 -4.33 -1.41 -18.19
CA PRO A 233 -4.76 -2.30 -19.28
C PRO A 233 -3.84 -3.50 -19.50
N GLU A 234 -2.53 -3.27 -19.61
CA GLU A 234 -1.53 -4.32 -19.82
C GLU A 234 -1.46 -5.31 -18.66
N TYR A 235 -1.72 -4.83 -17.43
CA TYR A 235 -1.76 -5.73 -16.28
C TYR A 235 -3.04 -6.57 -16.25
N ALA A 236 -4.20 -5.95 -16.51
CA ALA A 236 -5.48 -6.65 -16.49
C ALA A 236 -5.59 -7.70 -17.60
N MET A 237 -5.10 -7.41 -18.81
CA MET A 237 -5.26 -8.27 -20.00
C MET A 237 -4.11 -9.26 -20.17
N GLU A 238 -2.89 -8.84 -19.93
CA GLU A 238 -1.68 -9.61 -20.27
C GLU A 238 -0.91 -10.09 -19.03
N GLY A 239 -1.30 -9.61 -17.83
CA GLY A 239 -0.58 -9.88 -16.59
C GLY A 239 0.77 -9.19 -16.50
N ILE A 240 1.05 -8.22 -17.39
CA ILE A 240 2.31 -7.47 -17.41
C ILE A 240 2.21 -6.31 -16.42
N PHE A 241 3.11 -6.28 -15.43
CA PHE A 241 3.15 -5.22 -14.44
C PHE A 241 4.55 -4.58 -14.32
N SER A 242 4.57 -3.31 -13.98
CA SER A 242 5.76 -2.49 -13.87
C SER A 242 5.49 -1.27 -12.97
N VAL A 243 6.46 -0.40 -12.78
CA VAL A 243 6.27 0.92 -12.15
C VAL A 243 5.17 1.74 -12.85
N LYS A 244 4.96 1.50 -14.16
CA LYS A 244 3.93 2.19 -14.94
C LYS A 244 2.51 1.70 -14.63
N SER A 245 2.36 0.47 -14.17
CA SER A 245 1.06 -0.05 -13.70
C SER A 245 0.63 0.66 -12.43
N ASP A 246 1.53 0.89 -11.46
CA ASP A 246 1.24 1.67 -10.27
C ASP A 246 0.99 3.15 -10.59
N THR A 247 1.73 3.71 -11.58
CA THR A 247 1.47 5.08 -12.08
C THR A 247 0.04 5.21 -12.61
N TYR A 248 -0.47 4.20 -13.32
CA TYR A 248 -1.85 4.16 -13.77
C TYR A 248 -2.84 4.17 -12.60
N SER A 249 -2.64 3.29 -11.61
CA SER A 249 -3.47 3.23 -10.40
C SER A 249 -3.44 4.57 -9.64
N PHE A 250 -2.28 5.23 -9.59
CA PHE A 250 -2.15 6.58 -9.02
C PHE A 250 -2.97 7.62 -9.80
N GLY A 251 -2.99 7.55 -11.13
CA GLY A 251 -3.81 8.43 -11.96
C GLY A 251 -5.30 8.32 -11.63
N ILE A 252 -5.82 7.08 -11.51
CA ILE A 252 -7.20 6.83 -11.07
C ILE A 252 -7.45 7.44 -9.69
N LEU A 253 -6.60 7.13 -8.71
CA LEU A 253 -6.70 7.65 -7.35
C LEU A 253 -6.71 9.18 -7.33
N LEU A 254 -5.87 9.84 -8.13
CA LEU A 254 -5.81 11.28 -8.24
C LEU A 254 -7.14 11.86 -8.77
N LEU A 255 -7.68 11.27 -9.84
CA LEU A 255 -8.97 11.71 -10.39
C LEU A 255 -10.13 11.51 -9.41
N GLU A 256 -10.13 10.42 -8.63
CA GLU A 256 -11.10 10.22 -7.55
C GLU A 256 -10.99 11.27 -6.44
N ILE A 257 -9.77 11.64 -6.04
CA ILE A 257 -9.53 12.66 -5.00
C ILE A 257 -10.04 14.03 -5.45
N VAL A 258 -9.84 14.38 -6.73
CA VAL A 258 -10.31 15.66 -7.29
C VAL A 258 -11.83 15.71 -7.37
N SER A 259 -12.43 14.68 -7.93
CA SER A 259 -13.87 14.64 -8.25
C SER A 259 -14.75 14.22 -7.06
N GLY A 260 -14.19 13.55 -6.05
CA GLY A 260 -15.00 12.92 -5.00
C GLY A 260 -15.85 11.75 -5.51
N LEU A 261 -15.63 11.30 -6.73
CA LEU A 261 -16.37 10.23 -7.40
C LEU A 261 -15.55 8.93 -7.41
N LYS A 262 -16.20 7.80 -7.15
CA LYS A 262 -15.57 6.48 -7.17
C LYS A 262 -15.53 5.93 -8.59
N ILE A 263 -14.39 5.36 -9.01
CA ILE A 263 -14.22 4.76 -10.35
C ILE A 263 -15.29 3.70 -10.67
N SER A 264 -15.73 2.95 -9.66
CA SER A 264 -16.77 1.90 -9.80
C SER A 264 -18.20 2.41 -9.72
N SER A 265 -18.42 3.71 -9.49
CA SER A 265 -19.78 4.24 -9.43
C SER A 265 -20.40 4.32 -10.82
N PRO A 266 -21.71 4.02 -10.96
CA PRO A 266 -22.41 4.11 -12.23
C PRO A 266 -22.65 5.57 -12.64
N HIS A 267 -21.60 6.32 -13.00
CA HIS A 267 -21.70 7.73 -13.42
C HIS A 267 -22.50 7.90 -14.71
N HIS A 268 -22.54 6.84 -15.56
CA HIS A 268 -23.30 6.81 -16.81
C HIS A 268 -24.81 7.07 -16.63
N LEU A 269 -25.38 6.75 -15.46
CA LEU A 269 -26.80 7.03 -15.18
C LEU A 269 -27.13 8.51 -14.95
N VAL A 270 -26.11 9.34 -14.72
CA VAL A 270 -26.27 10.75 -14.35
C VAL A 270 -25.70 11.71 -15.40
N MET A 271 -24.70 11.31 -16.20
CA MET A 271 -23.89 12.23 -17.00
C MET A 271 -23.53 11.77 -18.42
N ASP A 272 -24.14 10.76 -18.99
CA ASP A 272 -23.84 10.21 -20.34
C ASP A 272 -22.38 9.80 -20.60
N PHE A 273 -21.55 9.61 -19.52
CA PHE A 273 -20.15 9.18 -19.63
C PHE A 273 -19.99 7.74 -19.19
N SER A 274 -19.18 6.99 -19.92
CA SER A 274 -18.97 5.56 -19.66
C SER A 274 -18.20 5.26 -18.37
N ASN A 275 -17.35 6.19 -17.92
CA ASN A 275 -16.52 6.05 -16.70
C ASN A 275 -15.85 7.37 -16.28
N LEU A 276 -15.21 7.38 -15.09
CA LEU A 276 -14.53 8.53 -14.52
C LEU A 276 -13.42 9.11 -15.42
N ILE A 277 -12.66 8.27 -16.12
CA ILE A 277 -11.56 8.74 -16.99
C ILE A 277 -12.12 9.49 -18.20
N SER A 278 -13.16 8.93 -18.85
CA SER A 278 -13.82 9.59 -19.98
C SER A 278 -14.47 10.90 -19.56
N PHE A 279 -15.05 10.95 -18.36
CA PHE A 279 -15.61 12.17 -17.79
C PHE A 279 -14.53 13.24 -17.58
N ALA A 280 -13.42 12.88 -16.94
CA ALA A 280 -12.28 13.78 -16.74
C ALA A 280 -11.70 14.28 -18.09
N TRP A 281 -11.55 13.36 -19.07
CA TRP A 281 -11.02 13.71 -20.39
C TRP A 281 -11.91 14.72 -21.11
N ASN A 282 -13.22 14.47 -21.20
CA ASN A 282 -14.14 15.33 -21.94
C ASN A 282 -14.20 16.74 -21.32
N LEU A 283 -14.30 16.85 -20.01
CA LEU A 283 -14.28 18.15 -19.34
C LEU A 283 -12.93 18.86 -19.48
N TRP A 284 -11.83 18.15 -19.45
CA TRP A 284 -10.51 18.72 -19.68
C TRP A 284 -10.36 19.22 -21.13
N ALA A 285 -10.80 18.45 -22.12
CA ALA A 285 -10.74 18.79 -23.54
C ALA A 285 -11.62 19.98 -23.89
N ASP A 286 -12.78 20.11 -23.23
CA ASP A 286 -13.73 21.25 -23.39
C ASP A 286 -13.30 22.50 -22.60
N GLY A 287 -12.24 22.43 -21.79
CA GLY A 287 -11.83 23.53 -20.91
C GLY A 287 -12.75 23.78 -19.73
N LYS A 288 -13.58 22.78 -19.34
CA LYS A 288 -14.58 22.84 -18.26
C LYS A 288 -14.12 22.06 -17.03
N VAL A 289 -12.86 22.19 -16.64
CA VAL A 289 -12.27 21.43 -15.52
C VAL A 289 -12.97 21.68 -14.18
N GLU A 290 -13.62 22.83 -14.03
CA GLU A 290 -14.38 23.20 -12.83
C GLU A 290 -15.55 22.24 -12.58
N ASP A 291 -16.22 21.77 -13.64
CA ASP A 291 -17.33 20.83 -13.57
C ASP A 291 -16.93 19.43 -13.10
N PHE A 292 -15.61 19.13 -13.10
CA PHE A 292 -15.05 17.87 -12.58
C PHE A 292 -14.77 17.90 -11.08
N VAL A 293 -14.73 19.08 -10.46
CA VAL A 293 -14.33 19.25 -9.05
C VAL A 293 -15.45 18.83 -8.11
N ASP A 294 -15.11 18.08 -7.05
CA ASP A 294 -16.07 17.75 -5.99
C ASP A 294 -16.69 19.02 -5.41
N PRO A 295 -18.01 19.16 -5.42
CA PRO A 295 -18.70 20.31 -4.80
C PRO A 295 -18.31 20.55 -3.34
N ALA A 296 -17.81 19.53 -2.63
CA ALA A 296 -17.39 19.67 -1.23
C ALA A 296 -16.16 20.56 -1.03
N VAL A 297 -15.37 20.86 -2.08
CA VAL A 297 -14.15 21.68 -1.99
C VAL A 297 -14.23 22.99 -2.75
N THR A 298 -15.39 23.35 -3.32
CA THR A 298 -15.55 24.52 -4.19
C THR A 298 -15.15 25.86 -3.56
N GLU A 299 -15.22 25.99 -2.25
CA GLU A 299 -14.83 27.22 -1.55
C GLU A 299 -13.32 27.33 -1.27
N SER A 300 -12.55 26.24 -1.45
CA SER A 300 -11.16 26.17 -0.98
C SER A 300 -10.13 25.83 -2.05
N TYR A 301 -10.55 25.49 -3.29
CA TYR A 301 -9.61 25.05 -4.31
C TYR A 301 -8.98 26.18 -5.12
N SER A 302 -7.77 25.91 -5.64
CA SER A 302 -7.11 26.71 -6.66
C SER A 302 -7.37 26.07 -8.03
N LEU A 303 -7.93 26.83 -8.96
CA LEU A 303 -8.22 26.35 -10.31
C LEU A 303 -6.96 25.84 -11.03
N ASP A 304 -5.83 26.53 -10.84
CA ASP A 304 -4.54 26.13 -11.43
C ASP A 304 -4.05 24.78 -10.87
N GLU A 305 -4.17 24.59 -9.54
CA GLU A 305 -3.77 23.31 -8.91
C GLU A 305 -4.68 22.16 -9.34
N VAL A 306 -5.99 22.40 -9.39
CA VAL A 306 -6.96 21.39 -9.84
C VAL A 306 -6.75 21.03 -11.30
N SER A 307 -6.62 22.05 -12.18
CA SER A 307 -6.36 21.85 -13.61
C SER A 307 -5.08 21.04 -13.84
N LYS A 308 -4.03 21.33 -13.06
CA LYS A 308 -2.78 20.58 -13.06
C LYS A 308 -2.98 19.14 -12.58
N CYS A 309 -3.74 18.93 -11.51
CA CYS A 309 -4.04 17.59 -11.00
C CYS A 309 -4.78 16.76 -12.04
N ILE A 310 -5.82 17.29 -12.68
CA ILE A 310 -6.56 16.58 -13.74
C ILE A 310 -5.63 16.26 -14.91
N HIS A 311 -4.83 17.22 -15.37
CA HIS A 311 -3.86 17.02 -16.44
C HIS A 311 -2.86 15.90 -16.13
N VAL A 312 -2.26 15.91 -14.92
CA VAL A 312 -1.33 14.88 -14.45
C VAL A 312 -2.03 13.52 -14.34
N GLY A 313 -3.27 13.49 -13.81
CA GLY A 313 -4.09 12.28 -13.74
C GLY A 313 -4.29 11.66 -15.12
N LEU A 314 -4.67 12.47 -16.12
CA LEU A 314 -4.86 12.03 -17.50
C LEU A 314 -3.56 11.54 -18.16
N LEU A 315 -2.40 12.14 -17.85
CA LEU A 315 -1.09 11.63 -18.28
C LEU A 315 -0.78 10.26 -17.64
N CYS A 316 -1.17 10.04 -16.40
CA CYS A 316 -0.92 8.78 -15.69
C CYS A 316 -1.80 7.62 -16.19
N VAL A 317 -3.03 7.90 -16.69
CA VAL A 317 -3.98 6.87 -17.17
C VAL A 317 -3.91 6.63 -18.68
N GLN A 318 -2.83 7.01 -19.35
CA GLN A 318 -2.65 6.71 -20.77
C GLN A 318 -2.62 5.19 -21.01
N ASP A 319 -3.21 4.73 -22.12
CA ASP A 319 -3.31 3.30 -22.48
C ASP A 319 -1.93 2.66 -22.62
N SER A 320 -1.02 3.28 -23.36
CA SER A 320 0.36 2.84 -23.48
C SER A 320 1.17 3.12 -22.22
N SER A 321 1.74 2.10 -21.61
CA SER A 321 2.62 2.24 -20.42
C SER A 321 3.81 3.17 -20.68
N GLY A 322 4.36 3.17 -21.91
CA GLY A 322 5.45 4.05 -22.35
C GLY A 322 5.08 5.54 -22.37
N ALA A 323 3.78 5.87 -22.57
CA ALA A 323 3.30 7.25 -22.57
C ALA A 323 3.08 7.82 -21.16
N ARG A 324 2.97 6.96 -20.14
CA ARG A 324 2.79 7.39 -18.74
C ARG A 324 4.10 7.94 -18.18
N PRO A 325 4.06 9.02 -17.38
CA PRO A 325 5.26 9.53 -16.69
C PRO A 325 5.80 8.54 -15.66
N HIS A 326 7.07 8.68 -15.27
CA HIS A 326 7.58 8.08 -14.03
C HIS A 326 7.15 8.91 -12.82
N MET A 327 7.06 8.29 -11.64
CA MET A 327 6.59 8.98 -10.44
C MET A 327 7.47 10.18 -10.05
N SER A 328 8.76 10.17 -10.34
CA SER A 328 9.63 11.35 -10.17
C SER A 328 9.18 12.55 -11.02
N SER A 329 8.78 12.29 -12.28
CA SER A 329 8.21 13.34 -13.13
C SER A 329 6.85 13.80 -12.61
N VAL A 330 6.01 12.89 -12.12
CA VAL A 330 4.71 13.22 -11.49
C VAL A 330 4.91 14.15 -10.28
N VAL A 331 5.82 13.79 -9.37
CA VAL A 331 6.14 14.64 -8.20
C VAL A 331 6.63 16.02 -8.65
N SER A 332 7.53 16.07 -9.63
CA SER A 332 8.04 17.32 -10.18
C SER A 332 6.94 18.19 -10.80
N MET A 333 6.00 17.59 -11.53
CA MET A 333 4.85 18.30 -12.11
C MET A 333 3.90 18.85 -11.04
N LEU A 334 3.64 18.07 -9.98
CA LEU A 334 2.75 18.48 -8.88
C LEU A 334 3.37 19.57 -7.99
N ASP A 335 4.70 19.60 -7.85
CA ASP A 335 5.41 20.60 -7.06
C ASP A 335 5.77 21.88 -7.87
N SER A 336 5.67 21.84 -9.22
CA SER A 336 5.90 23.00 -10.10
C SER A 336 4.71 23.94 -10.10
N GLU A 337 4.95 25.25 -10.23
CA GLU A 337 3.90 26.24 -10.50
C GLU A 337 3.42 26.17 -11.96
N ALA A 338 4.26 25.75 -12.89
CA ALA A 338 3.93 25.68 -14.30
C ALA A 338 3.12 24.43 -14.67
N MET A 339 2.22 24.56 -15.64
CA MET A 339 1.51 23.43 -16.23
C MET A 339 2.48 22.47 -16.96
N PRO A 340 2.24 21.14 -16.93
CA PRO A 340 3.04 20.19 -17.68
C PRO A 340 3.02 20.46 -19.18
N ARG A 341 4.17 20.34 -19.84
CA ARG A 341 4.29 20.58 -21.31
C ARG A 341 3.70 19.45 -22.16
N ALA A 342 3.75 18.21 -21.65
CA ALA A 342 3.19 17.06 -22.35
C ALA A 342 1.66 17.12 -22.31
N ALA A 343 1.00 17.04 -23.45
CA ALA A 343 -0.45 16.95 -23.50
C ALA A 343 -0.90 15.49 -23.39
N PRO A 344 -1.90 15.18 -22.56
CA PRO A 344 -2.49 13.84 -22.53
C PRO A 344 -3.22 13.55 -23.85
N ARG A 345 -3.32 12.27 -24.18
CA ARG A 345 -4.13 11.80 -25.31
C ARG A 345 -5.43 11.20 -24.77
N GLN A 346 -6.45 11.11 -25.61
CA GLN A 346 -7.71 10.50 -25.23
C GLN A 346 -7.50 9.03 -24.85
N PRO A 347 -7.83 8.62 -23.60
CA PRO A 347 -7.78 7.23 -23.20
C PRO A 347 -8.89 6.41 -23.87
N MET A 348 -8.53 5.30 -24.54
CA MET A 348 -9.44 4.49 -25.34
C MET A 348 -9.88 3.18 -24.63
N TYR A 349 -9.07 2.66 -23.72
CA TYR A 349 -9.25 1.33 -23.15
C TYR A 349 -10.63 1.11 -22.48
N PHE A 350 -11.10 2.06 -21.69
CA PHE A 350 -12.40 1.93 -21.02
C PHE A 350 -13.61 2.13 -21.93
N ALA A 351 -13.44 2.72 -23.11
CA ALA A 351 -14.53 2.84 -24.06
C ALA A 351 -14.94 1.48 -24.68
N GLN A 352 -14.01 0.51 -24.74
CA GLN A 352 -14.24 -0.82 -25.35
C GLN A 352 -14.87 -1.84 -24.38
N ILE A 353 -14.53 -1.80 -23.09
CA ILE A 353 -15.02 -2.79 -22.11
C ILE A 353 -16.55 -2.75 -21.94
N ASN A 354 -17.17 -1.59 -22.09
CA ASN A 354 -18.61 -1.45 -21.93
C ASN A 354 -19.45 -2.03 -23.07
N TYR A 355 -18.86 -2.28 -24.24
CA TYR A 355 -19.57 -2.93 -25.36
C TYR A 355 -19.54 -4.46 -25.28
N GLU A 356 -18.53 -5.06 -24.65
CA GLU A 356 -18.40 -6.52 -24.55
C GLU A 356 -19.15 -7.12 -23.35
N THR A 357 -19.42 -6.34 -22.30
CA THR A 357 -20.15 -6.84 -21.11
C THR A 357 -21.67 -6.83 -21.26
N SER A 358 -22.23 -6.16 -22.28
CA SER A 358 -23.69 -6.19 -22.54
C SER A 358 -24.15 -7.45 -23.27
N ASP A 359 -23.25 -8.17 -23.96
CA ASP A 359 -23.59 -9.39 -24.72
C ASP A 359 -23.07 -10.69 -24.08
N ALA A 360 -22.31 -10.65 -22.99
CA ALA A 360 -21.62 -11.82 -22.40
C ALA A 360 -22.22 -12.28 -21.07
N THR A 361 -23.55 -12.30 -20.91
CA THR A 361 -24.18 -12.87 -19.70
C THR A 361 -24.48 -14.38 -19.79
N GLU A 362 -24.11 -15.07 -20.86
CA GLU A 362 -24.45 -16.51 -21.03
C GLU A 362 -23.25 -17.48 -21.16
N ASP A 363 -21.97 -17.05 -21.28
CA ASP A 363 -20.86 -17.99 -21.59
C ASP A 363 -19.60 -17.87 -20.71
N LEU A 364 -19.71 -17.65 -19.40
CA LEU A 364 -18.52 -17.54 -18.49
C LEU A 364 -18.30 -18.77 -17.59
N GLU A 365 -18.55 -19.99 -18.06
CA GLU A 365 -18.14 -21.20 -17.30
C GLU A 365 -16.81 -21.84 -17.74
N ASN A 366 -16.14 -21.38 -18.79
CA ASN A 366 -14.92 -22.04 -19.29
C ASN A 366 -13.83 -21.05 -19.74
N SER A 367 -13.29 -20.23 -18.85
CA SER A 367 -12.03 -19.54 -19.11
C SER A 367 -10.99 -19.92 -18.06
N ALA A 368 -9.91 -20.59 -18.50
CA ALA A 368 -8.82 -21.12 -17.68
C ALA A 368 -7.87 -20.06 -17.08
N ASN A 369 -8.22 -18.78 -17.09
CA ASN A 369 -7.47 -17.70 -16.44
C ASN A 369 -8.22 -17.27 -15.19
N GLY A 370 -7.84 -17.83 -14.04
CA GLY A 370 -8.41 -17.48 -12.73
C GLY A 370 -8.14 -16.02 -12.34
N VAL A 371 -9.05 -15.13 -12.71
CA VAL A 371 -9.08 -13.75 -12.17
C VAL A 371 -9.72 -13.83 -10.79
N SER A 372 -8.94 -13.61 -9.74
CA SER A 372 -9.47 -13.49 -8.38
C SER A 372 -10.00 -12.07 -8.20
N LEU A 373 -11.28 -11.89 -8.48
CA LEU A 373 -11.99 -10.63 -8.24
C LEU A 373 -12.33 -10.52 -6.76
N THR A 374 -11.79 -9.51 -6.08
CA THR A 374 -12.32 -9.08 -4.78
C THR A 374 -13.58 -8.25 -5.06
N ALA A 375 -14.76 -8.85 -4.86
CA ALA A 375 -16.01 -8.12 -4.96
C ALA A 375 -16.01 -6.96 -3.94
N LEU A 376 -16.35 -5.76 -4.40
CA LEU A 376 -16.56 -4.58 -3.57
C LEU A 376 -17.92 -4.74 -2.87
N GLU A 377 -17.97 -5.41 -1.72
CA GLU A 377 -19.09 -5.23 -0.82
C GLU A 377 -18.91 -3.90 -0.08
N GLY A 378 -19.67 -2.89 -0.51
CA GLY A 378 -19.86 -1.66 0.23
C GLY A 378 -20.72 -1.92 1.47
N ARG A 379 -20.20 -1.58 2.62
CA ARG A 379 -20.95 -1.28 3.84
C ARG A 379 -20.46 0.02 4.44
#